data_c6e74d2a7b9d728064f9293181732732
#
_entry.id   c6e74d2a7b9d728064f9293181732732
#
_cell.length_a   1.000
_cell.length_b   1.000
_cell.length_c   1.000
_cell.angle_alpha   90.00
_cell.angle_beta   90.00
_cell.angle_gamma   90.00
#
_symmetry.space_group_name_H-M   'P 1'
#
loop_
_entity.id
_entity.type
_entity.pdbx_description
1 polymer ?
#
loop_
_entity_poly.entity_id
_entity_poly.type
_entity_poly.pdbx_seq_one_letter_code
_entity_poly.pdbx_strand_id
1 'polypeptide(L)'
;QQMSPYIGRNVDDIALRLGISKSDSKASKSRLVMKMVGAEGRSVDTIEQFRKANVTKLKTVVLYPDGLPKESMSFRQITEEEWRGLASFDAKWEDSFLYEYFEENKFFIVPFESPVPYSQHVAGNDRLVGGFLWNMPEKDIEQYVRPVWERLHELMLSGGSVHYGRGTNLLPGASFNGVCHLRPKGQNSDDVVRLPNGESITKQCFWLDRHYVAKLIRENQKVNGRIEGA
;
A
#
# COMPACT_ATOMS: atom_id res chain seq x y z
N GLN A 1 9.16 19.50 6.67
CA GLN A 1 9.07 20.98 6.62
C GLN A 1 8.19 21.47 5.47
N GLN A 2 8.33 20.99 4.21
CA GLN A 2 7.58 21.48 3.05
C GLN A 2 6.04 21.29 3.17
N MET A 3 5.58 20.29 3.90
CA MET A 3 4.16 20.01 4.11
C MET A 3 3.54 20.77 5.29
N SER A 4 4.35 21.31 6.22
CA SER A 4 3.88 21.99 7.44
C SER A 4 2.82 23.06 7.20
N PRO A 5 2.90 23.94 6.15
CA PRO A 5 1.89 24.97 5.91
C PRO A 5 0.50 24.43 5.53
N TYR A 6 0.41 23.14 5.20
CA TYR A 6 -0.81 22.49 4.70
C TYR A 6 -1.46 21.56 5.74
N ILE A 7 -0.77 21.23 6.84
CA ILE A 7 -1.33 20.38 7.90
C ILE A 7 -2.60 20.99 8.47
N GLY A 8 -3.64 20.17 8.65
CA GLY A 8 -4.97 20.56 9.10
C GLY A 8 -5.86 21.19 8.04
N ARG A 9 -5.34 21.51 6.85
CA ARG A 9 -6.13 22.06 5.74
C ARG A 9 -6.82 20.95 4.96
N ASN A 10 -7.96 21.27 4.39
CA ASN A 10 -8.66 20.34 3.50
C ASN A 10 -8.04 20.31 2.09
N VAL A 11 -8.32 19.24 1.37
CA VAL A 11 -7.78 18.98 0.02
C VAL A 11 -8.12 20.13 -0.96
N ASP A 12 -9.33 20.68 -0.89
CA ASP A 12 -9.76 21.77 -1.78
C ASP A 12 -8.95 23.07 -1.52
N ASP A 13 -8.72 23.43 -0.25
CA ASP A 13 -7.90 24.59 0.12
C ASP A 13 -6.44 24.41 -0.30
N ILE A 14 -5.89 23.21 -0.11
CA ILE A 14 -4.52 22.89 -0.54
C ILE A 14 -4.40 22.98 -2.07
N ALA A 15 -5.36 22.41 -2.80
CA ALA A 15 -5.37 22.44 -4.26
C ALA A 15 -5.42 23.87 -4.79
N LEU A 16 -6.28 24.73 -4.21
CA LEU A 16 -6.37 26.13 -4.55
C LEU A 16 -5.04 26.87 -4.36
N ARG A 17 -4.38 26.65 -3.21
CA ARG A 17 -3.08 27.28 -2.88
C ARG A 17 -1.96 26.84 -3.81
N LEU A 18 -2.01 25.61 -4.30
CA LEU A 18 -1.02 25.04 -5.22
C LEU A 18 -1.36 25.28 -6.71
N GLY A 19 -2.48 25.96 -7.02
CA GLY A 19 -2.93 26.19 -8.39
C GLY A 19 -3.28 24.90 -9.15
N ILE A 20 -3.79 23.90 -8.44
CA ILE A 20 -4.18 22.60 -9.02
C ILE A 20 -5.70 22.59 -9.23
N SER A 21 -6.16 22.21 -10.43
CA SER A 21 -7.58 22.00 -10.70
C SER A 21 -8.13 20.82 -9.89
N LYS A 22 -9.35 20.96 -9.37
CA LYS A 22 -10.03 19.93 -8.60
C LYS A 22 -10.21 18.65 -9.42
N SER A 23 -9.92 17.53 -8.81
CA SER A 23 -10.16 16.19 -9.36
C SER A 23 -10.57 15.25 -8.21
N ASP A 24 -11.71 14.60 -8.35
CA ASP A 24 -12.25 13.68 -7.36
C ASP A 24 -11.57 12.31 -7.35
N SER A 25 -10.57 12.06 -8.20
CA SER A 25 -9.88 10.79 -8.29
C SER A 25 -8.91 10.57 -7.12
N LYS A 26 -8.70 9.29 -6.73
CA LYS A 26 -7.66 8.91 -5.75
C LYS A 26 -6.26 9.42 -6.14
N ALA A 27 -5.99 9.55 -7.44
CA ALA A 27 -4.75 10.11 -7.97
C ALA A 27 -4.57 11.60 -7.61
N SER A 28 -5.64 12.32 -7.25
CA SER A 28 -5.56 13.75 -6.90
C SER A 28 -4.76 13.98 -5.62
N LYS A 29 -4.96 13.17 -4.56
CA LYS A 29 -4.22 13.29 -3.29
C LYS A 29 -2.72 13.03 -3.48
N SER A 30 -2.36 11.99 -4.23
CA SER A 30 -0.95 11.71 -4.54
C SER A 30 -0.31 12.85 -5.33
N ARG A 31 -1.00 13.39 -6.34
CA ARG A 31 -0.54 14.55 -7.11
C ARG A 31 -0.39 15.79 -6.23
N LEU A 32 -1.33 16.00 -5.33
CA LEU A 32 -1.30 17.11 -4.37
C LEU A 32 -0.07 17.02 -3.46
N VAL A 33 0.17 15.83 -2.88
CA VAL A 33 1.36 15.55 -2.05
C VAL A 33 2.64 15.79 -2.84
N MET A 34 2.74 15.25 -4.07
CA MET A 34 3.89 15.45 -4.94
C MET A 34 4.20 16.93 -5.15
N LYS A 35 3.16 17.74 -5.41
CA LYS A 35 3.32 19.19 -5.59
C LYS A 35 3.76 19.88 -4.28
N MET A 36 3.18 19.48 -3.11
CA MET A 36 3.56 20.03 -1.80
C MET A 36 5.04 19.80 -1.48
N VAL A 37 5.57 18.64 -1.86
CA VAL A 37 6.99 18.29 -1.60
C VAL A 37 7.93 18.73 -2.72
N GLY A 38 7.43 19.47 -3.73
CA GLY A 38 8.24 20.02 -4.81
C GLY A 38 8.70 18.98 -5.83
N ALA A 39 7.99 17.84 -5.94
CA ALA A 39 8.33 16.84 -6.95
C ALA A 39 7.91 17.28 -8.34
N GLU A 40 8.86 17.28 -9.26
CA GLU A 40 8.62 17.45 -10.69
C GLU A 40 8.44 16.06 -11.32
N GLY A 41 7.20 15.62 -11.50
CA GLY A 41 6.93 14.33 -12.13
C GLY A 41 5.95 13.45 -11.37
N ARG A 42 6.00 12.12 -11.65
CA ARG A 42 5.03 11.14 -11.12
C ARG A 42 5.57 10.29 -9.96
N SER A 43 6.84 10.45 -9.60
CA SER A 43 7.49 9.63 -8.58
C SER A 43 8.22 10.48 -7.53
N VAL A 44 8.20 10.03 -6.28
CA VAL A 44 8.87 10.71 -5.16
C VAL A 44 10.39 10.62 -5.21
N ASP A 45 10.94 9.64 -5.92
CA ASP A 45 12.38 9.45 -6.12
C ASP A 45 13.03 10.55 -6.99
N THR A 46 12.24 11.37 -7.67
CA THR A 46 12.73 12.59 -8.35
C THR A 46 13.20 13.66 -7.37
N ILE A 47 12.79 13.57 -6.10
CA ILE A 47 13.23 14.47 -5.03
C ILE A 47 14.56 13.97 -4.47
N GLU A 48 15.62 14.77 -4.57
CA GLU A 48 16.96 14.38 -4.15
C GLU A 48 17.01 13.88 -2.69
N GLN A 49 16.29 14.54 -1.78
CA GLN A 49 16.24 14.14 -0.38
C GLN A 49 15.56 12.78 -0.20
N PHE A 50 14.51 12.48 -0.96
CA PHE A 50 13.83 11.19 -0.92
C PHE A 50 14.70 10.10 -1.56
N ARG A 51 15.36 10.40 -2.66
CA ARG A 51 16.33 9.49 -3.30
C ARG A 51 17.48 9.14 -2.35
N LYS A 52 18.07 10.15 -1.67
CA LYS A 52 19.12 9.93 -0.66
C LYS A 52 18.63 9.09 0.54
N ALA A 53 17.37 9.20 0.89
CA ALA A 53 16.74 8.44 1.97
C ALA A 53 16.14 7.08 1.51
N ASN A 54 16.36 6.69 0.25
CA ASN A 54 15.78 5.49 -0.38
C ASN A 54 14.24 5.43 -0.29
N VAL A 55 13.57 6.59 -0.40
CA VAL A 55 12.10 6.66 -0.43
C VAL A 55 11.61 6.42 -1.85
N THR A 56 11.04 5.26 -2.09
CA THR A 56 10.68 4.81 -3.44
C THR A 56 9.18 4.90 -3.73
N LYS A 57 8.33 4.91 -2.70
CA LYS A 57 6.88 4.80 -2.86
C LYS A 57 6.13 5.82 -2.01
N LEU A 58 5.15 6.51 -2.63
CA LEU A 58 4.16 7.34 -1.96
C LEU A 58 2.87 6.54 -1.75
N LYS A 59 2.33 6.61 -0.54
CA LYS A 59 1.01 6.07 -0.17
C LYS A 59 0.17 7.16 0.49
N THR A 60 -0.98 7.46 -0.09
CA THR A 60 -1.99 8.31 0.54
C THR A 60 -3.13 7.45 1.07
N VAL A 61 -3.61 7.75 2.26
CA VAL A 61 -4.67 7.01 2.93
C VAL A 61 -5.65 7.97 3.60
N VAL A 62 -6.94 7.68 3.55
CA VAL A 62 -7.98 8.44 4.26
C VAL A 62 -8.47 7.63 5.45
N LEU A 63 -8.37 8.19 6.64
CA LEU A 63 -8.98 7.68 7.85
C LEU A 63 -10.36 8.30 8.03
N TYR A 64 -11.34 7.48 8.38
CA TYR A 64 -12.71 7.90 8.67
C TYR A 64 -12.90 8.08 10.19
N PRO A 65 -14.06 8.62 10.67
CA PRO A 65 -14.29 8.88 12.10
C PRO A 65 -14.15 7.65 13.03
N ASP A 66 -14.27 6.44 12.48
CA ASP A 66 -13.96 5.20 13.19
C ASP A 66 -12.45 4.92 13.36
N GLY A 67 -11.60 5.80 12.84
CA GLY A 67 -10.15 5.67 12.86
C GLY A 67 -9.59 4.66 11.87
N LEU A 68 -10.39 4.16 10.93
CA LEU A 68 -9.99 3.16 9.94
C LEU A 68 -10.03 3.70 8.51
N PRO A 69 -9.16 3.21 7.62
CA PRO A 69 -9.37 3.38 6.18
C PRO A 69 -10.57 2.55 5.71
N LYS A 70 -11.18 2.94 4.61
CA LYS A 70 -12.23 2.13 3.98
C LYS A 70 -11.73 0.76 3.55
N GLU A 71 -10.54 0.72 2.99
CA GLU A 71 -9.95 -0.47 2.37
C GLU A 71 -8.54 -0.72 2.92
N SER A 72 -8.09 -1.95 2.80
CA SER A 72 -6.69 -2.33 2.98
C SER A 72 -5.79 -1.56 2.01
N MET A 73 -4.51 -1.39 2.35
CA MET A 73 -3.54 -0.69 1.51
C MET A 73 -2.89 -1.67 0.52
N SER A 74 -3.04 -1.39 -0.77
CA SER A 74 -2.42 -2.21 -1.82
C SER A 74 -0.97 -1.80 -2.07
N PHE A 75 -0.13 -2.76 -2.43
CA PHE A 75 1.28 -2.54 -2.76
C PHE A 75 1.58 -2.84 -4.22
N ARG A 76 2.08 -4.01 -4.55
CA ARG A 76 2.45 -4.38 -5.91
C ARG A 76 1.71 -5.63 -6.36
N GLN A 77 1.55 -5.79 -7.66
CA GLN A 77 1.08 -7.01 -8.27
C GLN A 77 2.22 -8.03 -8.33
N ILE A 78 1.87 -9.32 -8.31
CA ILE A 78 2.78 -10.42 -8.60
C ILE A 78 2.85 -10.58 -10.11
N THR A 79 4.06 -10.57 -10.66
CA THR A 79 4.30 -10.78 -12.08
C THR A 79 4.23 -12.27 -12.45
N GLU A 80 4.09 -12.57 -13.74
CA GLU A 80 4.11 -13.97 -14.21
C GLU A 80 5.45 -14.66 -13.94
N GLU A 81 6.56 -13.92 -14.01
CA GLU A 81 7.89 -14.43 -13.68
C GLU A 81 8.01 -14.81 -12.20
N GLU A 82 7.48 -13.98 -11.31
CA GLU A 82 7.47 -14.25 -9.87
C GLU A 82 6.58 -15.44 -9.50
N TRP A 83 5.42 -15.62 -10.19
CA TRP A 83 4.63 -16.84 -10.06
C TRP A 83 5.41 -18.09 -10.49
N ARG A 84 6.19 -18.00 -11.56
CA ARG A 84 7.07 -19.11 -12.00
C ARG A 84 8.17 -19.37 -11.00
N GLY A 85 8.78 -18.33 -10.43
CA GLY A 85 9.81 -18.45 -9.38
C GLY A 85 9.29 -19.18 -8.14
N LEU A 86 8.04 -18.93 -7.74
CA LEU A 86 7.39 -19.64 -6.62
C LEU A 86 7.23 -21.15 -6.85
N ALA A 87 7.28 -21.64 -8.08
CA ALA A 87 7.21 -23.07 -8.40
C ALA A 87 8.58 -23.77 -8.42
N SER A 88 9.66 -23.05 -8.13
CA SER A 88 11.02 -23.64 -8.07
C SER A 88 11.26 -24.33 -6.73
N PHE A 89 11.80 -25.55 -6.76
CA PHE A 89 12.24 -26.26 -5.55
C PHE A 89 13.40 -25.57 -4.81
N ASP A 90 14.18 -24.75 -5.54
CA ASP A 90 15.32 -24.01 -4.98
C ASP A 90 14.94 -22.60 -4.50
N ALA A 91 13.64 -22.22 -4.59
CA ALA A 91 13.20 -20.91 -4.15
C ALA A 91 13.39 -20.75 -2.63
N LYS A 92 14.02 -19.65 -2.22
CA LYS A 92 14.26 -19.32 -0.82
C LYS A 92 13.52 -18.04 -0.47
N TRP A 93 13.10 -17.97 0.79
CA TRP A 93 12.43 -16.79 1.31
C TRP A 93 13.31 -15.54 1.23
N GLU A 94 14.57 -15.66 1.63
CA GLU A 94 15.53 -14.55 1.70
C GLU A 94 15.86 -13.96 0.32
N ASP A 95 15.72 -14.77 -0.75
CA ASP A 95 15.93 -14.35 -2.15
C ASP A 95 14.60 -13.99 -2.84
N SER A 96 13.51 -13.92 -2.08
CA SER A 96 12.18 -13.75 -2.67
C SER A 96 11.87 -12.29 -2.98
N PHE A 97 11.13 -12.09 -4.08
CA PHE A 97 10.63 -10.75 -4.49
C PHE A 97 9.81 -10.06 -3.40
N LEU A 98 9.20 -10.81 -2.47
CA LEU A 98 8.42 -10.25 -1.37
C LEU A 98 9.29 -9.75 -0.24
N TYR A 99 10.30 -10.54 0.15
CA TYR A 99 11.28 -10.15 1.14
C TYR A 99 11.99 -8.88 0.68
N GLU A 100 12.61 -8.92 -0.51
CA GLU A 100 13.29 -7.79 -1.14
C GLU A 100 12.39 -6.54 -1.21
N TYR A 101 11.12 -6.71 -1.63
CA TYR A 101 10.22 -5.59 -1.77
C TYR A 101 9.92 -4.88 -0.45
N PHE A 102 9.70 -5.59 0.64
CA PHE A 102 9.36 -4.97 1.93
C PHE A 102 10.61 -4.56 2.72
N GLU A 103 11.72 -5.26 2.56
CA GLU A 103 12.99 -4.93 3.20
C GLU A 103 13.62 -3.68 2.59
N GLU A 104 13.69 -3.59 1.26
CA GLU A 104 14.39 -2.50 0.58
C GLU A 104 13.58 -1.21 0.45
N ASN A 105 12.24 -1.29 0.41
CA ASN A 105 11.45 -0.10 0.13
C ASN A 105 11.11 0.70 1.37
N LYS A 106 11.43 1.99 1.30
CA LYS A 106 10.92 3.00 2.22
C LYS A 106 9.71 3.70 1.62
N PHE A 107 8.64 3.72 2.37
CA PHE A 107 7.37 4.31 1.96
C PHE A 107 7.18 5.68 2.60
N PHE A 108 6.79 6.67 1.79
CA PHE A 108 6.28 7.93 2.28
C PHE A 108 4.77 7.81 2.44
N ILE A 109 4.29 7.73 3.68
CA ILE A 109 2.87 7.57 4.00
C ILE A 109 2.30 8.92 4.41
N VAL A 110 1.23 9.33 3.74
CA VAL A 110 0.56 10.61 3.95
C VAL A 110 -0.91 10.37 4.29
N PRO A 111 -1.27 10.38 5.57
CA PRO A 111 -2.64 10.25 6.03
C PRO A 111 -3.43 11.55 5.85
N PHE A 112 -4.69 11.38 5.49
CA PHE A 112 -5.75 12.36 5.51
C PHE A 112 -6.86 11.88 6.43
N GLU A 113 -7.64 12.79 6.99
CA GLU A 113 -8.82 12.48 7.80
C GLU A 113 -10.08 13.02 7.14
N SER A 114 -11.08 12.15 7.00
CA SER A 114 -12.43 12.56 6.59
C SER A 114 -13.21 13.04 7.82
N PRO A 115 -13.89 14.20 7.74
CA PRO A 115 -14.74 14.68 8.83
C PRO A 115 -16.05 13.89 8.95
N VAL A 116 -16.37 13.03 7.99
CA VAL A 116 -17.64 12.29 7.90
C VAL A 116 -17.40 10.82 7.57
N PRO A 117 -18.37 9.93 7.89
CA PRO A 117 -18.31 8.52 7.50
C PRO A 117 -18.20 8.34 5.99
N TYR A 118 -17.71 7.18 5.56
CA TYR A 118 -17.49 6.89 4.14
C TYR A 118 -18.74 7.09 3.27
N SER A 119 -19.93 6.79 3.78
CA SER A 119 -21.21 6.95 3.05
C SER A 119 -21.52 8.41 2.69
N GLN A 120 -20.93 9.37 3.38
CA GLN A 120 -21.08 10.82 3.15
C GLN A 120 -19.79 11.49 2.66
N HIS A 121 -18.79 10.68 2.30
CA HIS A 121 -17.45 11.14 1.99
C HIS A 121 -17.40 12.03 0.75
N VAL A 122 -16.77 13.19 0.91
CA VAL A 122 -16.42 14.13 -0.16
C VAL A 122 -14.92 14.37 -0.11
N ALA A 123 -14.20 13.91 -1.13
CA ALA A 123 -12.74 13.89 -1.14
C ALA A 123 -12.06 15.25 -0.93
N GLY A 124 -12.72 16.35 -1.36
CA GLY A 124 -12.24 17.73 -1.17
C GLY A 124 -12.22 18.17 0.30
N ASN A 125 -13.03 17.56 1.15
CA ASN A 125 -13.14 17.90 2.57
C ASN A 125 -12.13 17.18 3.47
N ASP A 126 -11.42 16.17 2.94
CA ASP A 126 -10.42 15.45 3.69
C ASP A 126 -9.28 16.37 4.13
N ARG A 127 -8.87 16.29 5.37
CA ARG A 127 -7.83 17.12 5.96
C ARG A 127 -6.50 16.40 5.97
N LEU A 128 -5.44 17.09 5.55
CA LEU A 128 -4.08 16.58 5.66
C LEU A 128 -3.67 16.50 7.13
N VAL A 129 -3.25 15.32 7.56
CA VAL A 129 -2.78 15.08 8.93
C VAL A 129 -1.27 15.30 9.05
N GLY A 130 -0.53 14.90 8.02
CA GLY A 130 0.93 14.99 7.99
C GLY A 130 1.51 13.97 7.02
N GLY A 131 2.77 13.61 7.22
CA GLY A 131 3.43 12.57 6.45
C GLY A 131 4.64 12.04 7.21
N PHE A 132 4.93 10.75 7.06
CA PHE A 132 6.06 10.10 7.69
C PHE A 132 6.69 9.05 6.78
N LEU A 133 7.94 8.73 7.06
CA LEU A 133 8.65 7.65 6.39
C LEU A 133 8.45 6.35 7.16
N TRP A 134 8.23 5.26 6.44
CA TRP A 134 8.02 3.95 7.03
C TRP A 134 8.69 2.85 6.21
N ASN A 135 9.43 2.00 6.90
CA ASN A 135 9.83 0.68 6.43
C ASN A 135 9.02 -0.35 7.22
N MET A 136 8.67 -1.45 6.60
CA MET A 136 8.09 -2.55 7.35
C MET A 136 9.14 -3.10 8.32
N PRO A 137 8.84 -3.22 9.63
CA PRO A 137 9.78 -3.82 10.56
C PRO A 137 10.11 -5.26 10.17
N GLU A 138 11.38 -5.66 10.27
CA GLU A 138 11.82 -7.02 9.95
C GLU A 138 11.00 -8.09 10.68
N LYS A 139 10.70 -7.85 11.95
CA LYS A 139 9.80 -8.72 12.73
C LYS A 139 8.44 -8.92 12.04
N ASP A 140 7.87 -7.88 11.48
CA ASP A 140 6.55 -7.94 10.83
C ASP A 140 6.67 -8.60 9.44
N ILE A 141 7.79 -8.42 8.74
CA ILE A 141 8.10 -9.13 7.50
C ILE A 141 8.14 -10.64 7.76
N GLU A 142 8.91 -11.07 8.77
CA GLU A 142 9.02 -12.48 9.13
C GLU A 142 7.70 -13.06 9.67
N GLN A 143 6.97 -12.31 10.48
CA GLN A 143 5.77 -12.82 11.13
C GLN A 143 4.55 -12.85 10.20
N TYR A 144 4.44 -11.93 9.24
CA TYR A 144 3.21 -11.75 8.45
C TYR A 144 3.42 -11.89 6.95
N VAL A 145 4.55 -11.45 6.39
CA VAL A 145 4.79 -11.54 4.95
C VAL A 145 5.32 -12.92 4.57
N ARG A 146 6.29 -13.44 5.32
CA ARG A 146 6.86 -14.76 5.09
C ARG A 146 5.81 -15.88 5.03
N PRO A 147 4.84 -16.01 5.96
CA PRO A 147 3.81 -17.05 5.85
C PRO A 147 2.95 -16.93 4.59
N VAL A 148 2.74 -15.72 4.06
CA VAL A 148 2.06 -15.53 2.78
C VAL A 148 2.90 -16.09 1.64
N TRP A 149 4.20 -15.79 1.61
CA TRP A 149 5.11 -16.33 0.60
C TRP A 149 5.20 -17.85 0.70
N GLU A 150 5.39 -18.42 1.88
CA GLU A 150 5.45 -19.86 2.12
C GLU A 150 4.19 -20.57 1.60
N ARG A 151 3.03 -19.98 1.87
CA ARG A 151 1.75 -20.52 1.36
C ARG A 151 1.67 -20.49 -0.15
N LEU A 152 2.14 -19.41 -0.80
CA LEU A 152 2.17 -19.32 -2.26
C LEU A 152 3.15 -20.31 -2.87
N HIS A 153 4.33 -20.45 -2.28
CA HIS A 153 5.36 -21.38 -2.70
C HIS A 153 4.85 -22.84 -2.63
N GLU A 154 4.24 -23.21 -1.50
CA GLU A 154 3.61 -24.53 -1.32
C GLU A 154 2.54 -24.81 -2.39
N LEU A 155 1.65 -23.83 -2.65
CA LEU A 155 0.61 -23.98 -3.67
C LEU A 155 1.18 -24.12 -5.08
N MET A 156 2.22 -23.37 -5.43
CA MET A 156 2.83 -23.46 -6.75
C MET A 156 3.64 -24.72 -6.93
N LEU A 157 4.37 -25.19 -5.90
CA LEU A 157 5.07 -26.46 -5.92
C LEU A 157 4.15 -27.67 -6.07
N SER A 158 2.98 -27.62 -5.45
CA SER A 158 2.01 -28.72 -5.55
C SER A 158 1.51 -28.97 -6.97
N GLY A 159 1.58 -27.95 -7.85
CA GLY A 159 1.06 -28.02 -9.21
C GLY A 159 -0.46 -28.21 -9.29
N GLY A 160 -1.14 -28.22 -8.16
CA GLY A 160 -2.59 -28.39 -8.04
C GLY A 160 -3.37 -27.11 -8.47
N SER A 161 -4.67 -27.27 -8.65
CA SER A 161 -5.55 -26.12 -8.88
C SER A 161 -5.57 -25.18 -7.69
N VAL A 162 -5.46 -23.87 -7.94
CA VAL A 162 -5.67 -22.85 -6.92
C VAL A 162 -7.16 -22.57 -6.68
N HIS A 163 -8.04 -22.99 -7.59
CA HIS A 163 -9.47 -22.79 -7.47
C HIS A 163 -10.17 -23.97 -6.79
N TYR A 164 -11.11 -23.66 -5.89
CA TYR A 164 -12.06 -24.64 -5.37
C TYR A 164 -13.45 -23.99 -5.34
N GLY A 165 -14.37 -24.57 -6.07
CA GLY A 165 -15.69 -23.99 -6.23
C GLY A 165 -15.72 -22.67 -7.02
N ARG A 166 -16.92 -22.15 -7.23
CA ARG A 166 -17.15 -20.97 -8.07
C ARG A 166 -16.72 -19.68 -7.34
N GLY A 167 -15.72 -19.00 -7.87
CA GLY A 167 -15.25 -17.72 -7.34
C GLY A 167 -14.41 -17.79 -6.06
N THR A 168 -14.00 -18.99 -5.63
CA THR A 168 -13.13 -19.21 -4.47
C THR A 168 -11.77 -19.74 -4.89
N ASN A 169 -10.74 -19.42 -4.11
CA ASN A 169 -9.38 -19.90 -4.33
C ASN A 169 -8.64 -20.17 -3.01
N LEU A 170 -7.50 -20.84 -3.09
CA LEU A 170 -6.65 -21.23 -1.97
C LEU A 170 -5.60 -20.19 -1.58
N LEU A 171 -5.58 -19.04 -2.27
CA LEU A 171 -4.62 -17.99 -1.99
C LEU A 171 -4.85 -17.36 -0.61
N PRO A 172 -3.79 -16.88 0.06
CA PRO A 172 -3.88 -16.28 1.39
C PRO A 172 -4.69 -14.97 1.35
N GLY A 173 -6.00 -15.05 1.62
CA GLY A 173 -6.93 -13.93 1.64
C GLY A 173 -6.88 -13.12 2.94
N ALA A 174 -7.79 -12.16 3.10
CA ALA A 174 -7.79 -11.20 4.22
C ALA A 174 -7.83 -11.82 5.62
N SER A 175 -8.42 -12.99 5.78
CA SER A 175 -8.48 -13.72 7.05
C SER A 175 -7.24 -14.58 7.35
N PHE A 176 -6.26 -14.63 6.46
CA PHE A 176 -5.11 -15.55 6.56
C PHE A 176 -4.27 -15.30 7.81
N ASN A 177 -3.80 -14.05 8.02
CA ASN A 177 -3.05 -13.67 9.22
C ASN A 177 -3.45 -12.30 9.80
N GLY A 178 -4.45 -11.67 9.23
CA GLY A 178 -4.97 -10.38 9.69
C GLY A 178 -4.09 -9.16 9.39
N VAL A 179 -2.94 -9.33 8.73
CA VAL A 179 -1.99 -8.24 8.41
C VAL A 179 -1.66 -8.20 6.93
N CYS A 180 -1.12 -9.29 6.37
CA CYS A 180 -0.73 -9.35 4.96
C CYS A 180 -1.55 -10.40 4.22
N HIS A 181 -2.03 -10.05 3.03
CA HIS A 181 -2.87 -10.93 2.23
C HIS A 181 -2.83 -10.58 0.75
N LEU A 182 -3.41 -11.46 -0.07
CA LEU A 182 -3.60 -11.25 -1.50
C LEU A 182 -5.06 -10.91 -1.80
N ARG A 183 -5.24 -10.04 -2.79
CA ARG A 183 -6.54 -9.76 -3.39
C ARG A 183 -6.38 -9.46 -4.87
N PRO A 184 -7.40 -9.78 -5.69
CA PRO A 184 -7.44 -9.37 -7.08
C PRO A 184 -7.30 -7.85 -7.24
N LYS A 185 -6.47 -7.42 -8.18
CA LYS A 185 -6.28 -6.02 -8.57
C LYS A 185 -5.87 -5.94 -10.04
N GLY A 186 -6.72 -6.44 -10.92
CA GLY A 186 -6.66 -6.21 -12.36
C GLY A 186 -7.41 -4.94 -12.75
N GLN A 187 -7.27 -4.52 -14.01
CA GLN A 187 -8.08 -3.45 -14.59
C GLN A 187 -9.56 -3.88 -14.70
N ASN A 188 -9.77 -5.14 -15.00
CA ASN A 188 -11.08 -5.82 -15.05
C ASN A 188 -10.87 -7.32 -14.78
N SER A 189 -11.91 -8.14 -14.91
CA SER A 189 -11.86 -9.60 -14.72
C SER A 189 -10.93 -10.33 -15.72
N ASP A 190 -10.72 -9.75 -16.88
CA ASP A 190 -9.93 -10.34 -17.98
C ASP A 190 -8.44 -9.95 -17.88
N ASP A 191 -8.08 -9.04 -16.99
CA ASP A 191 -6.68 -8.71 -16.67
C ASP A 191 -6.08 -9.81 -15.79
N VAL A 192 -5.70 -10.91 -16.43
CA VAL A 192 -5.25 -12.15 -15.79
C VAL A 192 -3.74 -12.32 -15.87
N VAL A 193 -3.23 -13.22 -15.06
CA VAL A 193 -1.87 -13.76 -15.10
C VAL A 193 -1.97 -15.28 -15.20
N ARG A 194 -1.05 -15.90 -15.95
CA ARG A 194 -0.96 -17.36 -16.06
C ARG A 194 -0.08 -17.93 -14.97
N LEU A 195 -0.61 -18.92 -14.26
CA LEU A 195 0.10 -19.65 -13.20
C LEU A 195 0.95 -20.80 -13.79
N PRO A 196 1.95 -21.29 -13.03
CA PRO A 196 2.80 -22.42 -13.46
C PRO A 196 2.03 -23.69 -13.81
N ASN A 197 0.91 -23.97 -13.15
CA ASN A 197 0.04 -25.12 -13.43
C ASN A 197 -0.83 -24.93 -14.70
N GLY A 198 -0.72 -23.80 -15.38
CA GLY A 198 -1.47 -23.47 -16.61
C GLY A 198 -2.81 -22.77 -16.37
N GLU A 199 -3.27 -22.64 -15.12
CA GLU A 199 -4.47 -21.86 -14.80
C GLU A 199 -4.25 -20.37 -15.02
N SER A 200 -5.34 -19.64 -15.25
CA SER A 200 -5.34 -18.19 -15.30
C SER A 200 -6.16 -17.63 -14.15
N ILE A 201 -5.61 -16.64 -13.44
CA ILE A 201 -6.30 -15.92 -12.38
C ILE A 201 -6.22 -14.41 -12.64
N THR A 202 -7.20 -13.64 -12.17
CA THR A 202 -7.08 -12.17 -12.16
C THR A 202 -5.79 -11.79 -11.43
N LYS A 203 -5.04 -10.81 -11.97
CA LYS A 203 -3.79 -10.35 -11.35
C LYS A 203 -3.96 -10.10 -9.87
N GLN A 204 -3.07 -10.65 -9.06
CA GLN A 204 -3.08 -10.56 -7.61
C GLN A 204 -2.13 -9.47 -7.15
N CYS A 205 -2.51 -8.78 -6.09
CA CYS A 205 -1.73 -7.73 -5.46
C CYS A 205 -1.58 -8.03 -3.97
N PHE A 206 -0.45 -7.64 -3.38
CA PHE A 206 -0.26 -7.63 -1.93
C PHE A 206 -0.98 -6.47 -1.30
N TRP A 207 -1.58 -6.73 -0.13
CA TRP A 207 -2.30 -5.76 0.66
C TRP A 207 -1.93 -5.89 2.12
N LEU A 208 -1.80 -4.76 2.80
CA LEU A 208 -1.80 -4.71 4.26
C LEU A 208 -3.20 -4.38 4.75
N ASP A 209 -3.65 -5.11 5.77
CA ASP A 209 -4.97 -4.95 6.35
C ASP A 209 -5.20 -3.53 6.88
N ARG A 210 -6.42 -3.05 6.77
CA ARG A 210 -6.80 -1.69 7.17
C ARG A 210 -6.57 -1.40 8.66
N HIS A 211 -6.70 -2.41 9.53
CA HIS A 211 -6.47 -2.24 10.97
C HIS A 211 -4.97 -2.11 11.28
N TYR A 212 -4.12 -2.90 10.58
CA TYR A 212 -2.67 -2.74 10.65
C TYR A 212 -2.23 -1.36 10.15
N VAL A 213 -2.77 -0.90 9.01
CA VAL A 213 -2.49 0.43 8.47
C VAL A 213 -2.93 1.53 9.43
N ALA A 214 -4.11 1.43 10.03
CA ALA A 214 -4.59 2.40 11.01
C ALA A 214 -3.72 2.42 12.28
N LYS A 215 -3.28 1.25 12.77
CA LYS A 215 -2.34 1.14 13.90
C LYS A 215 -1.02 1.83 13.57
N LEU A 216 -0.44 1.52 12.42
CA LEU A 216 0.79 2.10 11.92
C LEU A 216 0.74 3.64 11.88
N ILE A 217 -0.36 4.21 11.38
CA ILE A 217 -0.54 5.67 11.31
C ILE A 217 -0.61 6.27 12.72
N ARG A 218 -1.42 5.69 13.61
CA ARG A 218 -1.56 6.18 15.00
C ARG A 218 -0.23 6.16 15.78
N GLU A 219 0.58 5.13 15.58
CA GLU A 219 1.89 5.02 16.25
C GLU A 219 2.85 6.10 15.75
N ASN A 220 2.88 6.37 14.45
CA ASN A 220 3.76 7.40 13.88
C ASN A 220 3.30 8.83 14.18
N GLN A 221 1.99 9.07 14.29
CA GLN A 221 1.46 10.37 14.73
C GLN A 221 1.87 10.70 16.18
N LYS A 222 1.82 9.73 17.09
CA LYS A 222 2.24 9.90 18.51
C LYS A 222 3.72 10.25 18.62
N VAL A 223 4.56 9.68 17.79
CA VAL A 223 6.01 9.96 17.77
C VAL A 223 6.26 11.40 17.29
N ASN A 224 5.61 11.83 16.22
CA ASN A 224 5.77 13.18 15.67
C ASN A 224 5.20 14.27 16.61
N GLY A 225 4.09 14.02 17.30
CA GLY A 225 3.51 14.92 18.28
C GLY A 225 4.34 15.09 19.57
N ARG A 226 5.30 14.19 19.85
CA ARG A 226 6.25 14.34 20.98
C ARG A 226 7.46 15.21 20.65
N ILE A 227 7.73 15.42 19.36
CA ILE A 227 8.87 16.25 18.91
C ILE A 227 8.47 17.74 18.83
N GLU A 228 7.17 18.05 18.72
CA GLU A 228 6.68 19.44 18.71
C GLU A 228 6.43 20.04 20.08
N GLY A 229 6.58 19.26 21.16
CA GLY A 229 6.32 19.67 22.54
C GLY A 229 7.54 19.57 23.49
N ALA A 230 8.76 19.48 22.96
CA ALA A 230 9.99 19.46 23.76
C ALA A 230 10.92 20.62 23.41
#